data_6324d47749dd3b115373ee785ec8e6d7
#
_entry.id   6324d47749dd3b115373ee785ec8e6d7
#
_cell.length_a   1.000
_cell.length_b   1.000
_cell.length_c   1.000
_cell.angle_alpha   90.00
_cell.angle_beta   90.00
_cell.angle_gamma   90.00
#
_symmetry.space_group_name_H-M   'P 1'
#
loop_
_entity.id
_entity.type
_entity.pdbx_description
1 polymer ?
#
loop_
_entity_poly.entity_id
_entity_poly.type
_entity_poly.pdbx_seq_one_letter_code
_entity_poly.pdbx_strand_id
1 'polypeptide(L)'
;MRMKLHLVQLMYVLIVLSGCGDVLSDYETNDIHPLNIDEIICLTLNERQSINANIFMNEDSLTIKDLYEQHSIDTNLFISPTKEHHWSISIDSTSYFMLSASEVADSYFVALDFSSELKLYSESGNLIAPINDKISLQNVAGCSNIRVRQVYSGLNGLYLASLYNPNVTTVNLIFINDNIN
;
A
#
# COMPACT_ATOMS: atom_id res chain seq x y z
N MET A 1 -32.82 43.57 35.96
CA MET A 1 -31.40 43.27 35.68
C MET A 1 -31.09 41.80 35.33
N ARG A 2 -32.01 40.86 35.60
CA ARG A 2 -31.79 39.41 35.30
C ARG A 2 -32.05 39.01 33.82
N MET A 3 -32.88 39.77 33.08
CA MET A 3 -33.25 39.48 31.70
C MET A 3 -32.09 39.71 30.69
N LYS A 4 -31.18 40.65 30.95
CA LYS A 4 -30.03 40.93 30.07
C LYS A 4 -28.94 39.87 30.13
N LEU A 5 -28.81 39.13 31.24
CA LEU A 5 -27.79 38.09 31.41
C LEU A 5 -28.10 36.84 30.60
N HIS A 6 -29.39 36.48 30.47
CA HIS A 6 -29.81 35.30 29.69
C HIS A 6 -29.68 35.52 28.17
N LEU A 7 -29.85 36.79 27.73
CA LEU A 7 -29.69 37.13 26.30
C LEU A 7 -28.22 37.01 25.85
N VAL A 8 -27.28 37.42 26.71
CA VAL A 8 -25.83 37.32 26.45
C VAL A 8 -25.37 35.87 26.46
N GLN A 9 -25.89 35.04 27.38
CA GLN A 9 -25.59 33.60 27.40
C GLN A 9 -26.13 32.85 26.18
N LEU A 10 -27.34 33.24 25.73
CA LEU A 10 -27.93 32.64 24.51
C LEU A 10 -27.15 33.00 23.23
N MET A 11 -26.65 34.24 23.18
CA MET A 11 -25.78 34.70 22.06
C MET A 11 -24.43 33.98 22.04
N TYR A 12 -23.85 33.69 23.20
CA TYR A 12 -22.58 32.96 23.30
C TYR A 12 -22.69 31.51 22.86
N VAL A 13 -23.81 30.86 23.19
CA VAL A 13 -24.08 29.46 22.76
C VAL A 13 -24.32 29.38 21.25
N LEU A 14 -24.96 30.41 20.64
CA LEU A 14 -25.16 30.47 19.19
C LEU A 14 -23.86 30.70 18.41
N ILE A 15 -22.90 31.45 18.96
CA ILE A 15 -21.60 31.70 18.32
C ILE A 15 -20.71 30.45 18.37
N VAL A 16 -20.82 29.63 19.42
CA VAL A 16 -20.06 28.39 19.54
C VAL A 16 -20.58 27.29 18.60
N LEU A 17 -21.88 27.31 18.30
CA LEU A 17 -22.49 26.34 17.38
C LEU A 17 -22.31 26.69 15.89
N SER A 18 -22.01 27.95 15.55
CA SER A 18 -21.74 28.35 14.16
C SER A 18 -20.27 28.18 13.75
N GLY A 19 -19.36 27.91 14.69
CA GLY A 19 -17.94 27.69 14.42
C GLY A 19 -17.56 26.27 14.01
N CYS A 20 -18.48 25.30 14.05
CA CYS A 20 -18.18 23.92 13.66
C CYS A 20 -18.53 23.57 12.19
N GLY A 21 -19.02 24.53 11.42
CA GLY A 21 -19.41 24.29 10.02
C GLY A 21 -18.25 24.23 9.03
N ASP A 22 -17.14 24.93 9.30
CA ASP A 22 -16.06 25.05 8.33
C ASP A 22 -14.96 23.99 8.45
N VAL A 23 -14.95 23.22 9.55
CA VAL A 23 -13.90 22.19 9.73
C VAL A 23 -14.18 20.93 8.88
N LEU A 24 -15.42 20.74 8.45
CA LEU A 24 -15.79 19.59 7.60
C LEU A 24 -15.68 19.91 6.10
N SER A 25 -15.70 21.19 5.70
CA SER A 25 -15.56 21.56 4.29
C SER A 25 -14.13 21.44 3.76
N ASP A 26 -13.13 21.54 4.63
CA ASP A 26 -11.73 21.32 4.25
C ASP A 26 -11.39 19.83 3.99
N TYR A 27 -12.28 18.90 4.39
CA TYR A 27 -12.14 17.49 4.09
C TYR A 27 -12.82 17.10 2.76
N GLU A 28 -13.59 17.98 2.15
CA GLU A 28 -14.24 17.73 0.84
C GLU A 28 -13.43 18.25 -0.36
N THR A 29 -12.27 18.86 -0.16
CA THR A 29 -11.46 19.39 -1.25
C THR A 29 -10.44 18.37 -1.75
N ASN A 30 -10.83 17.64 -2.77
CA ASN A 30 -10.01 17.28 -3.94
C ASN A 30 -8.82 16.31 -3.82
N ASP A 31 -8.65 15.54 -2.76
CA ASP A 31 -7.75 14.40 -2.78
C ASP A 31 -8.53 13.06 -2.91
N ILE A 32 -9.27 12.95 -4.01
CA ILE A 32 -10.00 11.72 -4.37
C ILE A 32 -9.01 10.57 -4.68
N HIS A 33 -7.77 10.89 -5.06
CA HIS A 33 -6.78 9.89 -5.46
C HIS A 33 -6.38 8.89 -4.36
N PRO A 34 -6.05 9.25 -3.11
CA PRO A 34 -5.67 8.27 -2.10
C PRO A 34 -6.81 7.34 -1.69
N LEU A 35 -8.04 7.87 -1.55
CA LEU A 35 -9.21 7.08 -1.19
C LEU A 35 -9.62 6.13 -2.33
N ASN A 36 -9.51 6.57 -3.58
CA ASN A 36 -9.82 5.74 -4.74
C ASN A 36 -8.82 4.58 -4.88
N ILE A 37 -7.54 4.82 -4.67
CA ILE A 37 -6.50 3.78 -4.69
C ILE A 37 -6.72 2.77 -3.55
N ASP A 38 -7.00 3.22 -2.34
CA ASP A 38 -7.27 2.34 -1.21
C ASP A 38 -8.53 1.50 -1.43
N GLU A 39 -9.56 2.05 -2.05
CA GLU A 39 -10.76 1.30 -2.45
C GLU A 39 -10.44 0.23 -3.50
N ILE A 40 -9.65 0.56 -4.52
CA ILE A 40 -9.19 -0.41 -5.53
C ILE A 40 -8.38 -1.54 -4.88
N ILE A 41 -7.47 -1.22 -3.97
CA ILE A 41 -6.70 -2.21 -3.20
C ILE A 41 -7.65 -3.18 -2.48
N CYS A 42 -8.65 -2.65 -1.77
CA CYS A 42 -9.58 -3.45 -0.99
C CYS A 42 -10.47 -4.33 -1.87
N LEU A 43 -10.99 -3.78 -2.97
CA LEU A 43 -11.78 -4.53 -3.95
C LEU A 43 -10.94 -5.63 -4.60
N THR A 44 -9.69 -5.33 -4.96
CA THR A 44 -8.79 -6.31 -5.58
C THR A 44 -8.53 -7.50 -4.64
N LEU A 45 -8.31 -7.25 -3.34
CA LEU A 45 -8.13 -8.34 -2.38
C LEU A 45 -9.42 -9.16 -2.16
N ASN A 46 -10.58 -8.48 -2.03
CA ASN A 46 -11.81 -9.12 -1.57
C ASN A 46 -12.58 -9.80 -2.71
N GLU A 47 -12.51 -9.29 -3.93
CA GLU A 47 -13.39 -9.67 -5.04
C GLU A 47 -12.66 -10.28 -6.23
N ARG A 48 -11.33 -10.11 -6.33
CA ARG A 48 -10.57 -10.61 -7.46
C ARG A 48 -9.90 -11.94 -7.15
N GLN A 49 -9.55 -12.66 -8.22
CA GLN A 49 -8.87 -13.95 -8.10
C GLN A 49 -7.47 -13.80 -7.54
N SER A 50 -7.03 -14.83 -6.82
CA SER A 50 -5.65 -14.98 -6.39
C SER A 50 -4.84 -15.71 -7.46
N ILE A 51 -3.66 -15.20 -7.78
CA ILE A 51 -2.69 -15.84 -8.65
C ILE A 51 -1.42 -16.11 -7.86
N ASN A 52 -0.90 -17.32 -7.93
CA ASN A 52 0.35 -17.66 -7.25
C ASN A 52 1.51 -16.89 -7.88
N ALA A 53 2.25 -16.17 -7.05
CA ALA A 53 3.47 -15.51 -7.45
C ALA A 53 4.60 -16.52 -7.63
N ASN A 54 5.47 -16.26 -8.60
CA ASN A 54 6.73 -16.99 -8.70
C ASN A 54 7.69 -16.43 -7.65
N ILE A 55 8.08 -17.28 -6.72
CA ILE A 55 9.01 -16.94 -5.64
C ILE A 55 10.27 -17.78 -5.76
N PHE A 56 11.34 -17.30 -5.16
CA PHE A 56 12.58 -18.04 -4.99
C PHE A 56 13.17 -17.82 -3.60
N MET A 57 14.02 -18.73 -3.20
CA MET A 57 14.72 -18.71 -1.91
C MET A 57 16.20 -18.37 -2.13
N ASN A 58 16.83 -17.80 -1.14
CA ASN A 58 18.27 -17.57 -1.17
C ASN A 58 19.01 -18.71 -0.48
N GLU A 59 18.96 -19.91 -1.08
CA GLU A 59 19.59 -21.11 -0.52
C GLU A 59 21.10 -21.04 -0.51
N ASP A 60 21.69 -20.39 -1.51
CA ASP A 60 23.14 -20.26 -1.68
C ASP A 60 23.74 -19.07 -0.92
N SER A 61 22.95 -18.36 -0.10
CA SER A 61 23.38 -17.15 0.63
C SER A 61 24.00 -16.08 -0.28
N LEU A 62 23.45 -15.92 -1.47
CA LEU A 62 23.90 -14.93 -2.45
C LEU A 62 23.69 -13.50 -1.93
N THR A 63 24.44 -12.56 -2.44
CA THR A 63 24.17 -11.15 -2.20
C THR A 63 22.87 -10.74 -2.88
N ILE A 64 22.25 -9.66 -2.42
CA ILE A 64 21.01 -9.12 -3.03
C ILE A 64 21.23 -8.79 -4.51
N LYS A 65 22.40 -8.28 -4.87
CA LYS A 65 22.77 -7.99 -6.25
C LYS A 65 22.84 -9.25 -7.10
N ASP A 66 23.48 -10.31 -6.61
CA ASP A 66 23.61 -11.58 -7.34
C ASP A 66 22.23 -12.24 -7.54
N LEU A 67 21.36 -12.19 -6.52
CA LEU A 67 19.97 -12.63 -6.64
C LEU A 67 19.20 -11.84 -7.70
N TYR A 68 19.36 -10.52 -7.73
CA TYR A 68 18.75 -9.69 -8.75
C TYR A 68 19.22 -10.08 -10.15
N GLU A 69 20.54 -10.19 -10.37
CA GLU A 69 21.12 -10.56 -11.66
C GLU A 69 20.63 -11.94 -12.13
N GLN A 70 20.55 -12.91 -11.21
CA GLN A 70 20.08 -14.27 -11.53
C GLN A 70 18.61 -14.32 -11.97
N HIS A 71 17.74 -13.52 -11.34
CA HIS A 71 16.28 -13.62 -11.54
C HIS A 71 15.67 -12.51 -12.42
N SER A 72 16.47 -11.53 -12.83
CA SER A 72 16.00 -10.43 -13.70
C SER A 72 15.83 -10.81 -15.18
N ILE A 73 16.21 -12.03 -15.56
CA ILE A 73 16.25 -12.47 -16.96
C ILE A 73 14.88 -12.99 -17.43
N ASP A 74 14.12 -13.65 -16.55
CA ASP A 74 12.86 -14.29 -16.92
C ASP A 74 11.66 -13.36 -16.63
N THR A 75 11.25 -12.61 -17.65
CA THR A 75 10.18 -11.63 -17.58
C THR A 75 8.79 -12.22 -17.27
N ASN A 76 8.59 -13.54 -17.48
CA ASN A 76 7.32 -14.21 -17.18
C ASN A 76 7.10 -14.42 -15.67
N LEU A 77 8.13 -14.20 -14.86
CA LEU A 77 8.09 -14.40 -13.41
C LEU A 77 7.81 -13.11 -12.64
N PHE A 78 7.65 -11.96 -13.33
CA PHE A 78 7.56 -10.67 -12.67
C PHE A 78 6.13 -10.37 -12.24
N ILE A 79 6.01 -9.86 -11.02
CA ILE A 79 4.80 -9.23 -10.51
C ILE A 79 4.71 -7.82 -11.11
N SER A 80 3.67 -7.56 -11.89
CA SER A 80 3.39 -6.24 -12.49
C SER A 80 2.19 -5.58 -11.83
N PRO A 81 2.05 -4.24 -11.90
CA PRO A 81 0.89 -3.55 -11.37
C PRO A 81 -0.39 -4.01 -12.05
N THR A 82 -1.42 -4.32 -11.26
CA THR A 82 -2.71 -4.75 -11.78
C THR A 82 -3.84 -4.60 -10.77
N LYS A 83 -5.06 -4.33 -11.24
CA LYS A 83 -6.32 -4.38 -10.47
C LYS A 83 -7.15 -5.63 -10.73
N GLU A 84 -6.70 -6.49 -11.63
CA GLU A 84 -7.49 -7.65 -12.09
C GLU A 84 -7.37 -8.85 -11.16
N HIS A 85 -6.30 -8.93 -10.40
CA HIS A 85 -6.04 -10.01 -9.45
C HIS A 85 -5.09 -9.55 -8.34
N HIS A 86 -4.97 -10.34 -7.29
CA HIS A 86 -3.93 -10.19 -6.28
C HIS A 86 -2.97 -11.40 -6.34
N TRP A 87 -1.77 -11.20 -5.83
CA TRP A 87 -0.73 -12.21 -5.84
C TRP A 87 -0.68 -12.97 -4.52
N SER A 88 -0.72 -14.29 -4.58
CA SER A 88 -0.49 -15.15 -3.42
C SER A 88 0.98 -15.53 -3.34
N ILE A 89 1.64 -15.13 -2.27
CA ILE A 89 3.06 -15.35 -2.03
C ILE A 89 3.20 -16.40 -0.94
N SER A 90 3.76 -17.55 -1.28
CA SER A 90 4.13 -18.56 -0.28
C SER A 90 5.36 -18.08 0.48
N ILE A 91 5.34 -18.21 1.80
CA ILE A 91 6.44 -17.81 2.68
C ILE A 91 6.98 -19.03 3.42
N ASP A 92 8.28 -19.23 3.29
CA ASP A 92 9.06 -20.12 4.15
C ASP A 92 10.25 -19.33 4.68
N SER A 93 10.06 -18.64 5.81
CA SER A 93 10.95 -17.64 6.39
C SER A 93 11.06 -16.35 5.58
N THR A 94 11.89 -16.26 4.56
CA THR A 94 12.02 -15.11 3.65
C THR A 94 11.85 -15.58 2.22
N SER A 95 10.89 -15.01 1.51
CA SER A 95 10.66 -15.25 0.09
C SER A 95 11.09 -14.06 -0.74
N TYR A 96 11.66 -14.32 -1.90
CA TYR A 96 12.09 -13.30 -2.86
C TYR A 96 11.28 -13.41 -4.14
N PHE A 97 11.05 -12.28 -4.80
CA PHE A 97 10.35 -12.20 -6.08
C PHE A 97 10.70 -10.91 -6.80
N MET A 98 10.46 -10.86 -8.10
CA MET A 98 10.72 -9.67 -8.90
C MET A 98 9.45 -8.84 -9.07
N LEU A 99 9.55 -7.52 -8.83
CA LEU A 99 8.53 -6.53 -9.14
C LEU A 99 8.93 -5.73 -10.37
N SER A 100 8.01 -5.60 -11.32
CA SER A 100 8.18 -4.77 -12.52
C SER A 100 7.39 -3.48 -12.39
N ALA A 101 8.09 -2.36 -12.25
CA ALA A 101 7.54 -1.01 -12.29
C ALA A 101 7.87 -0.34 -13.66
N SER A 102 7.64 -1.09 -14.76
CA SER A 102 7.99 -0.65 -16.12
C SER A 102 7.02 0.38 -16.69
N GLU A 103 5.87 0.58 -16.08
CA GLU A 103 4.90 1.61 -16.46
C GLU A 103 5.32 2.96 -15.88
N VAL A 104 5.09 4.02 -16.62
CA VAL A 104 5.34 5.37 -16.12
C VAL A 104 4.22 5.76 -15.18
N ALA A 105 4.54 5.87 -13.90
CA ALA A 105 3.61 6.27 -12.83
C ALA A 105 4.34 7.13 -11.78
N ASP A 106 3.63 8.05 -11.17
CA ASP A 106 4.20 8.88 -10.11
C ASP A 106 4.37 8.10 -8.81
N SER A 107 3.42 7.19 -8.54
CA SER A 107 3.40 6.40 -7.33
C SER A 107 2.99 4.94 -7.58
N TYR A 108 3.64 4.06 -6.81
CA TYR A 108 3.32 2.64 -6.74
C TYR A 108 2.91 2.27 -5.32
N PHE A 109 1.89 1.45 -5.22
CA PHE A 109 1.31 1.02 -3.96
C PHE A 109 1.47 -0.49 -3.82
N VAL A 110 2.06 -0.91 -2.70
CA VAL A 110 2.12 -2.32 -2.33
C VAL A 110 1.31 -2.51 -1.06
N ALA A 111 0.32 -3.39 -1.11
CA ALA A 111 -0.50 -3.70 0.04
C ALA A 111 -0.46 -5.20 0.36
N LEU A 112 -0.53 -5.53 1.65
CA LEU A 112 -0.44 -6.88 2.19
C LEU A 112 -1.60 -7.13 3.16
N ASP A 113 -2.14 -8.33 3.14
CA ASP A 113 -3.19 -8.77 4.08
C ASP A 113 -2.65 -9.17 5.46
N PHE A 114 -1.35 -9.37 5.60
CA PHE A 114 -0.68 -9.64 6.87
C PHE A 114 0.40 -8.60 7.19
N SER A 115 0.65 -8.39 8.47
CA SER A 115 1.73 -7.55 8.96
C SER A 115 3.07 -8.23 8.72
N SER A 116 3.63 -8.00 7.54
CA SER A 116 4.87 -8.61 7.04
C SER A 116 5.92 -7.54 6.77
N GLU A 117 7.18 -7.91 6.79
CA GLU A 117 8.29 -7.03 6.41
C GLU A 117 8.56 -7.18 4.92
N LEU A 118 8.18 -6.16 4.14
CA LEU A 118 8.51 -6.05 2.72
C LEU A 118 9.64 -5.06 2.51
N LYS A 119 10.65 -5.46 1.74
CA LYS A 119 11.76 -4.61 1.31
C LYS A 119 11.91 -4.68 -0.19
N LEU A 120 12.17 -3.54 -0.84
CA LEU A 120 12.51 -3.46 -2.25
C LEU A 120 13.98 -3.10 -2.41
N TYR A 121 14.63 -3.69 -3.41
CA TYR A 121 16.04 -3.45 -3.73
C TYR A 121 16.20 -3.15 -5.22
N SER A 122 17.04 -2.17 -5.52
CA SER A 122 17.45 -1.88 -6.89
C SER A 122 18.39 -2.95 -7.45
N GLU A 123 18.68 -2.88 -8.76
CA GLU A 123 19.68 -3.69 -9.44
C GLU A 123 21.05 -3.69 -8.74
N SER A 124 21.47 -2.56 -8.18
CA SER A 124 22.73 -2.46 -7.44
C SER A 124 22.67 -3.03 -6.02
N GLY A 125 21.53 -3.58 -5.59
CA GLY A 125 21.33 -4.12 -4.25
C GLY A 125 21.02 -3.07 -3.18
N ASN A 126 20.76 -1.81 -3.57
CA ASN A 126 20.42 -0.76 -2.61
C ASN A 126 18.94 -0.86 -2.21
N LEU A 127 18.69 -0.71 -0.90
CA LEU A 127 17.33 -0.67 -0.36
C LEU A 127 16.60 0.59 -0.85
N ILE A 128 15.40 0.41 -1.37
CA ILE A 128 14.47 1.48 -1.74
C ILE A 128 13.48 1.69 -0.61
N ALA A 129 13.54 2.86 0.01
CA ALA A 129 12.62 3.20 1.09
C ALA A 129 11.27 3.67 0.53
N PRO A 130 10.13 3.24 1.12
CA PRO A 130 8.84 3.80 0.79
C PRO A 130 8.75 5.27 1.26
N ILE A 131 8.00 6.09 0.52
CA ILE A 131 7.72 7.49 0.93
C ILE A 131 6.69 7.55 2.06
N ASN A 132 5.77 6.58 2.10
CA ASN A 132 4.86 6.35 3.22
C ASN A 132 5.02 4.90 3.69
N ASP A 133 5.39 4.75 4.97
CA ASP A 133 5.64 3.45 5.55
C ASP A 133 4.40 2.94 6.30
N LYS A 134 4.02 1.69 5.99
CA LYS A 134 3.13 0.83 6.77
C LYS A 134 1.82 1.45 7.27
N ILE A 135 1.01 1.99 6.36
CA ILE A 135 -0.36 2.39 6.70
C ILE A 135 -1.24 1.15 6.75
N SER A 136 -1.94 0.94 7.89
CA SER A 136 -2.96 -0.09 8.01
C SER A 136 -4.33 0.47 7.61
N LEU A 137 -5.05 -0.26 6.77
CA LEU A 137 -6.40 0.11 6.32
C LEU A 137 -7.51 -0.61 7.11
N GLN A 138 -7.18 -1.22 8.26
CA GLN A 138 -8.12 -2.00 9.08
C GLN A 138 -9.37 -1.21 9.52
N ASN A 139 -9.23 0.10 9.71
CA ASN A 139 -10.32 0.97 10.13
C ASN A 139 -11.11 1.56 8.96
N VAL A 140 -10.72 1.27 7.73
CA VAL A 140 -11.44 1.70 6.52
C VAL A 140 -12.53 0.68 6.22
N ALA A 141 -13.76 1.14 6.03
CA ALA A 141 -14.89 0.27 5.69
C ALA A 141 -14.60 -0.53 4.40
N GLY A 142 -14.78 -1.85 4.46
CA GLY A 142 -14.46 -2.76 3.35
C GLY A 142 -12.98 -3.12 3.19
N CYS A 143 -12.08 -2.55 4.02
CA CYS A 143 -10.63 -2.71 3.94
C CYS A 143 -10.00 -3.42 5.14
N SER A 144 -10.78 -4.04 6.00
CA SER A 144 -10.30 -4.63 7.27
C SER A 144 -9.20 -5.69 7.11
N ASN A 145 -9.04 -6.24 5.91
CA ASN A 145 -8.05 -7.27 5.61
C ASN A 145 -6.67 -6.71 5.24
N ILE A 146 -6.54 -5.42 4.92
CA ILE A 146 -5.26 -4.82 4.59
C ILE A 146 -4.53 -4.40 5.86
N ARG A 147 -3.41 -5.05 6.14
CA ARG A 147 -2.56 -4.83 7.33
C ARG A 147 -1.40 -3.86 7.09
N VAL A 148 -0.90 -3.84 5.86
CA VAL A 148 0.24 -3.00 5.46
C VAL A 148 -0.06 -2.41 4.10
N ARG A 149 0.12 -1.10 3.93
CA ARG A 149 0.22 -0.42 2.65
C ARG A 149 1.46 0.47 2.64
N GLN A 150 2.32 0.26 1.67
CA GLN A 150 3.51 1.06 1.43
C GLN A 150 3.36 1.81 0.11
N VAL A 151 3.89 3.02 0.03
CA VAL A 151 3.89 3.83 -1.18
C VAL A 151 5.33 4.12 -1.58
N TYR A 152 5.61 3.93 -2.86
CA TYR A 152 6.90 4.20 -3.47
C TYR A 152 6.72 5.21 -4.60
N SER A 153 7.63 6.18 -4.72
CA SER A 153 7.66 7.12 -5.85
C SER A 153 8.89 6.91 -6.71
N GLY A 154 8.75 7.25 -7.99
CA GLY A 154 9.85 7.24 -8.94
C GLY A 154 10.43 5.85 -9.23
N LEU A 155 9.66 4.78 -9.00
CA LEU A 155 10.05 3.45 -9.45
C LEU A 155 10.04 3.41 -10.97
N ASN A 156 11.09 2.83 -11.57
CA ASN A 156 11.20 2.63 -13.00
C ASN A 156 12.06 1.39 -13.27
N GLY A 157 11.50 0.37 -13.89
CA GLY A 157 12.17 -0.88 -14.21
C GLY A 157 11.91 -1.99 -13.19
N LEU A 158 12.91 -2.83 -12.94
CA LEU A 158 12.81 -4.02 -12.11
C LEU A 158 13.36 -3.80 -10.71
N TYR A 159 12.75 -4.46 -9.75
CA TYR A 159 13.15 -4.45 -8.35
C TYR A 159 13.10 -5.87 -7.80
N LEU A 160 14.08 -6.22 -6.99
CA LEU A 160 14.02 -7.42 -6.17
C LEU A 160 13.25 -7.09 -4.90
N ALA A 161 12.21 -7.86 -4.61
CA ALA A 161 11.47 -7.78 -3.38
C ALA A 161 11.84 -8.93 -2.44
N SER A 162 11.98 -8.65 -1.15
CA SER A 162 12.00 -9.67 -0.10
C SER A 162 10.80 -9.50 0.82
N LEU A 163 10.14 -10.60 1.14
CA LEU A 163 9.00 -10.65 2.04
C LEU A 163 9.29 -11.62 3.19
N TYR A 164 9.25 -11.12 4.40
CA TYR A 164 9.48 -11.91 5.61
C TYR A 164 8.28 -11.87 6.53
N ASN A 165 7.81 -13.04 6.93
CA ASN A 165 6.84 -13.21 8.02
C ASN A 165 7.00 -14.60 8.64
N PRO A 166 7.38 -14.68 9.93
CA PRO A 166 7.59 -15.98 10.60
C PRO A 166 6.30 -16.68 11.04
N ASN A 167 5.13 -16.01 10.94
CA ASN A 167 3.89 -16.46 11.54
C ASN A 167 2.86 -16.99 10.55
N VAL A 168 3.08 -16.80 9.25
CA VAL A 168 2.16 -17.22 8.19
C VAL A 168 2.92 -17.88 7.05
N THR A 169 2.24 -18.80 6.36
CA THR A 169 2.80 -19.52 5.20
C THR A 169 2.39 -18.91 3.87
N THR A 170 1.46 -17.97 3.88
CA THR A 170 0.96 -17.31 2.68
C THR A 170 0.57 -15.87 3.00
N VAL A 171 0.93 -14.94 2.14
CA VAL A 171 0.53 -13.54 2.18
C VAL A 171 -0.01 -13.15 0.82
N ASN A 172 -1.15 -12.45 0.81
CA ASN A 172 -1.67 -11.84 -0.40
C ASN A 172 -1.09 -10.44 -0.57
N LEU A 173 -0.59 -10.19 -1.77
CA LEU A 173 0.02 -8.93 -2.17
C LEU A 173 -0.78 -8.29 -3.29
N ILE A 174 -1.07 -7.02 -3.15
CA ILE A 174 -1.61 -6.16 -4.20
C ILE A 174 -0.49 -5.20 -4.61
N PHE A 175 -0.22 -5.12 -5.92
CA PHE A 175 0.72 -4.18 -6.49
C PHE A 175 0.01 -3.39 -7.58
N ILE A 176 -0.18 -2.09 -7.36
CA ILE A 176 -0.84 -1.18 -8.28
C ILE A 176 -0.07 0.14 -8.40
N ASN A 177 -0.39 0.93 -9.42
CA ASN A 177 0.13 2.28 -9.59
C ASN A 177 -1.02 3.29 -9.68
N ASP A 178 -0.72 4.59 -9.66
CA ASP A 178 -1.71 5.67 -9.72
C ASP A 178 -2.31 5.90 -11.12
N ASN A 179 -1.79 5.24 -12.17
CA ASN A 179 -2.34 5.29 -13.52
C ASN A 179 -3.43 4.24 -13.77
N ILE A 180 -3.74 3.39 -12.79
CA ILE A 180 -4.77 2.36 -12.89
C ILE A 180 -6.15 3.01 -12.73
N ASN A 181 -6.78 3.37 -13.84
CA ASN A 181 -8.16 3.85 -13.95
C ASN A 181 -9.12 2.72 -14.28
#